data_045e2a9df179fa61d5da0f177487d395
#
_entry.id   045e2a9df179fa61d5da0f177487d395
#
_cell.length_a   1.000
_cell.length_b   1.000
_cell.length_c   1.000
_cell.angle_alpha   90.00
_cell.angle_beta   90.00
_cell.angle_gamma   90.00
#
_symmetry.space_group_name_H-M   'P 1'
#
loop_
_entity.id
_entity.type
_entity.pdbx_description
1 polymer ?
#
loop_
_entity_poly.entity_id
_entity_poly.type
_entity_poly.pdbx_seq_one_letter_code
_entity_poly.pdbx_strand_id
1 'polypeptide(L)'
;MKPGKPEVLFAPWRYEYLVAEKSGGCIFCEAAAASDGDESLVVYRGERVFVLLNRYPYTNGHLMVAPYGHEAWLSSSDAETLTELIGTIARSEKILVSAYHTDGLNVGINFGSAAGAGVAGHYHVHVVPRWNGDTNFMSVTASTRVVPEVPSVTLARLRPLFSEGSP
;
A
#
# COMPACT_ATOMS: atom_id res chain seq x y z
N MET A 1 33.74 16.35 -12.90
CA MET A 1 33.00 15.16 -13.42
C MET A 1 31.53 15.55 -13.56
N LYS A 2 30.95 15.49 -14.75
CA LYS A 2 29.50 15.66 -14.93
C LYS A 2 28.81 14.39 -14.40
N PRO A 3 27.76 14.49 -13.57
CA PRO A 3 27.02 13.31 -13.16
C PRO A 3 26.42 12.67 -14.41
N GLY A 4 26.76 11.39 -14.64
CA GLY A 4 26.16 10.61 -15.71
C GLY A 4 24.65 10.52 -15.49
N LYS A 5 23.87 10.48 -16.60
CA LYS A 5 22.43 10.17 -16.52
C LYS A 5 22.27 8.86 -15.74
N PRO A 6 21.31 8.79 -14.78
CA PRO A 6 21.00 7.53 -14.13
C PRO A 6 20.64 6.48 -15.20
N GLU A 7 21.30 5.34 -15.17
CA GLU A 7 20.94 4.21 -16.02
C GLU A 7 19.54 3.75 -15.62
N VAL A 8 18.62 3.81 -16.58
CA VAL A 8 17.24 3.36 -16.40
C VAL A 8 17.22 1.86 -16.68
N LEU A 9 17.15 1.05 -15.63
CA LEU A 9 16.90 -0.38 -15.78
C LEU A 9 15.40 -0.65 -15.96
N PHE A 10 15.12 -1.48 -16.96
CA PHE A 10 13.79 -1.82 -17.40
C PHE A 10 13.06 -2.62 -16.31
N ALA A 11 12.01 -2.05 -15.74
CA ALA A 11 11.11 -2.71 -14.79
C ALA A 11 9.72 -2.83 -15.45
N PRO A 12 9.39 -3.95 -16.14
CA PRO A 12 8.17 -4.09 -16.94
C PRO A 12 6.89 -3.80 -16.17
N TRP A 13 6.80 -4.24 -14.91
CA TRP A 13 5.66 -3.95 -14.03
C TRP A 13 5.49 -2.47 -13.68
N ARG A 14 6.60 -1.70 -13.66
CA ARG A 14 6.56 -0.24 -13.45
C ARG A 14 6.21 0.49 -14.74
N TYR A 15 6.51 -0.11 -15.88
CA TYR A 15 6.10 0.40 -17.19
C TYR A 15 4.58 0.35 -17.34
N GLU A 16 3.94 -0.75 -16.97
CA GLU A 16 2.47 -0.84 -16.95
C GLU A 16 1.83 0.24 -16.06
N TYR A 17 2.43 0.55 -14.92
CA TYR A 17 2.01 1.65 -14.05
C TYR A 17 2.17 3.02 -14.71
N LEU A 18 3.24 3.21 -15.49
CA LEU A 18 3.55 4.49 -16.13
C LEU A 18 2.75 4.71 -17.42
N VAL A 19 2.38 3.63 -18.13
CA VAL A 19 1.63 3.67 -19.40
C VAL A 19 0.15 3.32 -19.23
N ALA A 20 -0.28 2.78 -18.08
CA ALA A 20 -1.69 2.62 -17.79
C ALA A 20 -2.35 4.00 -17.93
N GLU A 21 -3.25 4.15 -18.87
CA GLU A 21 -4.12 5.31 -18.94
C GLU A 21 -4.71 5.50 -17.55
N LYS A 22 -4.41 6.64 -16.91
CA LYS A 22 -5.00 6.96 -15.63
C LYS A 22 -6.50 7.05 -15.90
N SER A 23 -7.22 6.00 -15.52
CA SER A 23 -8.68 6.05 -15.45
C SER A 23 -9.00 7.36 -14.74
N GLY A 24 -9.91 8.18 -15.28
CA GLY A 24 -10.16 9.53 -14.76
C GLY A 24 -10.74 9.56 -13.34
N GLY A 25 -10.68 8.43 -12.59
CA GLY A 25 -11.18 8.22 -11.25
C GLY A 25 -10.08 8.03 -10.19
N CYS A 26 -10.48 8.08 -8.93
CA CYS A 26 -9.62 7.80 -7.79
C CYS A 26 -9.68 6.31 -7.46
N ILE A 27 -8.54 5.62 -7.51
CA ILE A 27 -8.45 4.17 -7.22
C ILE A 27 -8.96 3.81 -5.81
N PHE A 28 -8.83 4.71 -4.84
CA PHE A 28 -9.33 4.50 -3.48
C PHE A 28 -10.87 4.63 -3.43
N CYS A 29 -11.45 5.62 -4.11
CA CYS A 29 -12.90 5.76 -4.20
C CYS A 29 -13.52 4.58 -4.97
N GLU A 30 -12.88 4.12 -6.04
CA GLU A 30 -13.29 2.95 -6.80
C GLU A 30 -13.23 1.68 -5.94
N ALA A 31 -12.14 1.47 -5.19
CA ALA A 31 -12.00 0.34 -4.27
C ALA A 31 -13.00 0.41 -3.10
N ALA A 32 -13.29 1.61 -2.59
CA ALA A 32 -14.27 1.83 -1.53
C ALA A 32 -15.69 1.46 -1.99
N ALA A 33 -16.05 1.79 -3.23
CA ALA A 33 -17.36 1.54 -3.83
C ALA A 33 -17.54 0.10 -4.37
N ALA A 34 -16.43 -0.60 -4.65
CA ALA A 34 -16.48 -1.95 -5.19
C ALA A 34 -16.98 -2.96 -4.16
N SER A 35 -17.70 -3.99 -4.63
CA SER A 35 -18.04 -5.16 -3.81
C SER A 35 -16.79 -6.02 -3.52
N ASP A 36 -16.84 -6.77 -2.43
CA ASP A 36 -15.76 -7.70 -2.06
C ASP A 36 -15.80 -8.95 -2.95
N GLY A 37 -15.18 -8.83 -4.12
CA GLY A 37 -14.97 -9.93 -5.07
C GLY A 37 -13.50 -10.37 -5.11
N ASP A 38 -13.21 -11.41 -5.89
CA ASP A 38 -11.84 -11.96 -6.02
C ASP A 38 -10.87 -10.94 -6.67
N GLU A 39 -11.37 -10.01 -7.46
CA GLU A 39 -10.57 -8.94 -8.09
C GLU A 39 -10.37 -7.72 -7.17
N SER A 40 -11.13 -7.61 -6.07
CA SER A 40 -10.96 -6.53 -5.11
C SER A 40 -9.68 -6.69 -4.31
N LEU A 41 -8.85 -5.66 -4.29
CA LEU A 41 -7.64 -5.62 -3.45
C LEU A 41 -7.93 -5.23 -1.98
N VAL A 42 -9.19 -4.99 -1.61
CA VAL A 42 -9.59 -4.64 -0.25
C VAL A 42 -9.51 -5.86 0.65
N VAL A 43 -8.80 -5.73 1.77
CA VAL A 43 -8.63 -6.78 2.80
C VAL A 43 -9.52 -6.55 4.01
N TYR A 44 -9.86 -5.30 4.32
CA TYR A 44 -10.68 -4.94 5.47
C TYR A 44 -11.47 -3.64 5.21
N ARG A 45 -12.70 -3.60 5.73
CA ARG A 45 -13.57 -2.42 5.71
C ARG A 45 -13.96 -2.08 7.15
N GLY A 46 -13.49 -0.94 7.63
CA GLY A 46 -13.93 -0.34 8.89
C GLY A 46 -15.14 0.58 8.68
N GLU A 47 -15.43 1.39 9.68
CA GLU A 47 -16.53 2.37 9.60
C GLU A 47 -16.16 3.60 8.79
N ARG A 48 -14.93 4.09 8.93
CA ARG A 48 -14.41 5.35 8.36
C ARG A 48 -13.21 5.16 7.45
N VAL A 49 -12.48 4.04 7.63
CA VAL A 49 -11.31 3.70 6.84
C VAL A 49 -11.38 2.26 6.33
N PHE A 50 -10.59 1.97 5.33
CA PHE A 50 -10.45 0.61 4.81
C PHE A 50 -8.99 0.29 4.52
N VAL A 51 -8.68 -1.00 4.42
CA VAL A 51 -7.34 -1.50 4.12
C VAL A 51 -7.36 -2.21 2.77
N LEU A 52 -6.40 -1.91 1.93
CA LEU A 52 -6.25 -2.59 0.64
C LEU A 52 -4.78 -2.92 0.37
N LEU A 53 -4.55 -3.92 -0.48
CA LEU A 53 -3.22 -4.23 -0.99
C LEU A 53 -2.78 -3.17 -1.99
N ASN A 54 -1.50 -2.86 -1.97
CA ASN A 54 -0.92 -2.12 -3.07
C ASN A 54 -0.81 -3.04 -4.31
N ARG A 55 -1.37 -2.62 -5.43
CA ARG A 55 -1.26 -3.36 -6.72
C ARG A 55 0.18 -3.52 -7.17
N TYR A 56 1.05 -2.57 -6.81
CA TYR A 56 2.47 -2.55 -7.14
C TYR A 56 3.31 -2.56 -5.84
N PRO A 57 3.31 -3.69 -5.12
CA PRO A 57 3.86 -3.73 -3.77
C PRO A 57 5.38 -3.53 -3.77
N TYR A 58 5.88 -2.86 -2.73
CA TYR A 58 7.33 -2.74 -2.51
C TYR A 58 7.92 -4.04 -1.95
N THR A 59 7.14 -4.72 -1.12
CA THR A 59 7.45 -6.02 -0.52
C THR A 59 6.15 -6.81 -0.37
N ASN A 60 6.22 -8.12 -0.06
CA ASN A 60 5.05 -8.91 0.26
C ASN A 60 4.26 -8.29 1.41
N GLY A 61 2.94 -8.34 1.35
CA GLY A 61 2.10 -7.80 2.40
C GLY A 61 2.05 -6.26 2.46
N HIS A 62 2.49 -5.53 1.44
CA HIS A 62 2.38 -4.07 1.39
C HIS A 62 0.92 -3.64 1.39
N LEU A 63 0.46 -3.12 2.53
CA LEU A 63 -0.88 -2.59 2.73
C LEU A 63 -0.92 -1.08 2.59
N MET A 64 -2.10 -0.58 2.25
CA MET A 64 -2.46 0.84 2.32
C MET A 64 -3.72 0.96 3.17
N VAL A 65 -3.73 1.93 4.09
CA VAL A 65 -4.91 2.31 4.89
C VAL A 65 -5.38 3.67 4.40
N ALA A 66 -6.64 3.78 3.97
CA ALA A 66 -7.21 4.99 3.41
C ALA A 66 -8.59 5.29 4.02
N PRO A 67 -8.98 6.57 4.19
CA PRO A 67 -10.34 6.92 4.57
C PRO A 67 -11.31 6.67 3.40
N TYR A 68 -12.61 6.58 3.70
CA TYR A 68 -13.64 6.59 2.65
C TYR A 68 -13.81 7.98 2.04
N GLY A 69 -13.54 9.03 2.82
CA GLY A 69 -13.56 10.41 2.33
C GLY A 69 -12.46 10.67 1.31
N HIS A 70 -12.80 11.31 0.17
CA HIS A 70 -11.81 11.73 -0.81
C HIS A 70 -11.09 13.00 -0.34
N GLU A 71 -10.04 12.84 0.42
CA GLU A 71 -9.30 13.92 1.08
C GLU A 71 -7.81 13.84 0.75
N ALA A 72 -7.20 15.00 0.45
CA ALA A 72 -5.78 15.06 0.11
C ALA A 72 -4.86 15.14 1.34
N TRP A 73 -5.38 15.56 2.48
CA TRP A 73 -4.60 15.89 3.68
C TRP A 73 -5.24 15.31 4.94
N LEU A 74 -4.43 14.87 5.91
CA LEU A 74 -4.91 14.44 7.24
C LEU A 74 -5.72 15.52 7.98
N SER A 75 -5.35 16.77 7.78
CA SER A 75 -6.02 17.92 8.42
C SER A 75 -7.46 18.12 7.92
N SER A 76 -7.88 17.44 6.88
CA SER A 76 -9.27 17.48 6.38
C SER A 76 -10.16 16.45 7.08
N SER A 77 -9.59 15.41 7.66
CA SER A 77 -10.34 14.37 8.37
C SER A 77 -10.74 14.79 9.79
N ASP A 78 -11.87 14.28 10.25
CA ASP A 78 -12.32 14.44 11.64
C ASP A 78 -11.52 13.56 12.62
N ALA A 79 -11.69 13.82 13.92
CA ALA A 79 -10.94 13.13 14.97
C ALA A 79 -11.25 11.63 15.04
N GLU A 80 -12.49 11.23 14.75
CA GLU A 80 -12.93 9.85 14.75
C GLU A 80 -12.26 9.09 13.61
N THR A 81 -12.20 9.65 12.40
CA THR A 81 -11.50 9.08 11.26
C THR A 81 -10.01 8.90 11.54
N LEU A 82 -9.35 9.90 12.12
CA LEU A 82 -7.95 9.82 12.49
C LEU A 82 -7.70 8.77 13.59
N THR A 83 -8.61 8.64 14.56
CA THR A 83 -8.53 7.62 15.61
C THR A 83 -8.63 6.21 15.03
N GLU A 84 -9.61 5.98 14.15
CA GLU A 84 -9.78 4.69 13.48
C GLU A 84 -8.61 4.38 12.55
N LEU A 85 -8.08 5.39 11.85
CA LEU A 85 -6.91 5.26 10.99
C LEU A 85 -5.72 4.71 11.77
N ILE A 86 -5.38 5.32 12.90
CA ILE A 86 -4.27 4.88 13.74
C ILE A 86 -4.51 3.48 14.32
N GLY A 87 -5.73 3.22 14.80
CA GLY A 87 -6.12 1.88 15.30
C GLY A 87 -5.98 0.80 14.23
N THR A 88 -6.40 1.12 12.99
CA THR A 88 -6.30 0.20 11.85
C THR A 88 -4.84 -0.02 11.40
N ILE A 89 -3.99 0.99 11.49
CA ILE A 89 -2.54 0.84 11.27
C ILE A 89 -1.94 -0.10 12.30
N ALA A 90 -2.23 0.10 13.59
CA ALA A 90 -1.73 -0.76 14.67
C ALA A 90 -2.22 -2.22 14.52
N ARG A 91 -3.48 -2.40 14.09
CA ARG A 91 -4.02 -3.73 13.76
C ARG A 91 -3.29 -4.36 12.57
N SER A 92 -3.05 -3.59 11.51
CA SER A 92 -2.30 -4.03 10.33
C SER A 92 -0.88 -4.45 10.68
N GLU A 93 -0.19 -3.69 11.53
CA GLU A 93 1.12 -4.03 12.09
C GLU A 93 1.10 -5.41 12.74
N LYS A 94 0.21 -5.62 13.70
CA LYS A 94 0.09 -6.89 14.43
C LYS A 94 -0.15 -8.07 13.49
N ILE A 95 -1.04 -7.91 12.51
CA ILE A 95 -1.37 -8.94 11.53
C ILE A 95 -0.16 -9.26 10.65
N LEU A 96 0.53 -8.23 10.13
CA LEU A 96 1.68 -8.42 9.25
C LEU A 96 2.86 -9.08 9.97
N VAL A 97 3.14 -8.69 11.22
CA VAL A 97 4.17 -9.33 12.06
C VAL A 97 3.85 -10.81 12.25
N SER A 98 2.61 -11.15 12.59
CA SER A 98 2.19 -12.53 12.77
C SER A 98 2.21 -13.35 11.49
N ALA A 99 1.66 -12.81 10.39
CA ALA A 99 1.48 -13.54 9.13
C ALA A 99 2.76 -13.75 8.34
N TYR A 100 3.71 -12.82 8.45
CA TYR A 100 4.93 -12.78 7.64
C TYR A 100 6.22 -12.88 8.44
N HIS A 101 6.16 -12.92 9.76
CA HIS A 101 7.34 -12.93 10.65
C HIS A 101 8.33 -11.81 10.27
N THR A 102 7.81 -10.59 10.12
CA THR A 102 8.60 -9.44 9.70
C THR A 102 9.56 -9.00 10.79
N ASP A 103 10.76 -8.53 10.41
CA ASP A 103 11.73 -7.94 11.35
C ASP A 103 11.39 -6.48 11.70
N GLY A 104 10.54 -5.84 10.89
CA GLY A 104 10.11 -4.46 11.09
C GLY A 104 9.07 -4.02 10.07
N LEU A 105 8.62 -2.78 10.20
CA LEU A 105 7.69 -2.15 9.25
C LEU A 105 8.12 -0.70 8.98
N ASN A 106 7.88 -0.23 7.74
CA ASN A 106 7.87 1.18 7.44
C ASN A 106 6.42 1.64 7.30
N VAL A 107 6.04 2.64 8.08
CA VAL A 107 4.73 3.29 8.00
C VAL A 107 4.93 4.73 7.56
N GLY A 108 4.19 5.18 6.55
CA GLY A 108 4.37 6.54 6.04
C GLY A 108 3.30 6.98 5.06
N ILE A 109 3.21 8.30 4.88
CA ILE A 109 2.27 8.98 4.00
C ILE A 109 3.04 9.91 3.06
N ASN A 110 2.67 9.93 1.79
CA ASN A 110 3.14 10.91 0.82
C ASN A 110 2.05 11.93 0.55
N PHE A 111 2.29 13.19 0.88
CA PHE A 111 1.35 14.27 0.59
C PHE A 111 1.78 15.06 -0.65
N GLY A 112 0.90 15.12 -1.64
CA GLY A 112 1.13 15.83 -2.88
C GLY A 112 2.12 15.14 -3.83
N SER A 113 2.15 15.58 -5.07
CA SER A 113 2.99 14.98 -6.12
C SER A 113 4.49 15.16 -5.87
N ALA A 114 4.90 16.29 -5.27
CA ALA A 114 6.29 16.57 -4.94
C ALA A 114 6.88 15.60 -3.91
N ALA A 115 6.04 15.02 -3.03
CA ALA A 115 6.43 13.98 -2.09
C ALA A 115 6.33 12.55 -2.67
N GLY A 116 5.98 12.42 -3.94
CA GLY A 116 5.87 11.12 -4.62
C GLY A 116 4.54 10.42 -4.45
N ALA A 117 3.47 11.12 -4.05
CA ALA A 117 2.12 10.56 -4.01
C ALA A 117 1.65 10.14 -5.41
N GLY A 118 1.37 8.86 -5.62
CA GLY A 118 0.77 8.36 -6.87
C GLY A 118 -0.66 8.85 -7.07
N VAL A 119 -1.40 9.03 -5.97
CA VAL A 119 -2.76 9.60 -5.91
C VAL A 119 -2.73 10.76 -4.93
N ALA A 120 -2.42 11.96 -5.42
CA ALA A 120 -2.23 13.14 -4.57
C ALA A 120 -3.53 13.68 -3.95
N GLY A 121 -4.69 13.38 -4.55
CA GLY A 121 -6.01 13.87 -4.11
C GLY A 121 -6.67 13.00 -3.04
N HIS A 122 -6.09 11.86 -2.67
CA HIS A 122 -6.63 10.96 -1.67
C HIS A 122 -5.49 10.42 -0.82
N TYR A 123 -5.35 10.92 0.41
CA TYR A 123 -4.27 10.47 1.28
C TYR A 123 -4.46 9.01 1.69
N HIS A 124 -3.34 8.33 1.82
CA HIS A 124 -3.28 6.94 2.25
C HIS A 124 -1.97 6.67 2.98
N VAL A 125 -2.04 5.79 3.96
CA VAL A 125 -0.89 5.38 4.76
C VAL A 125 -0.37 4.07 4.23
N HIS A 126 0.88 4.04 3.82
CA HIS A 126 1.59 2.81 3.48
C HIS A 126 2.02 2.08 4.74
N VAL A 127 1.80 0.77 4.81
CA VAL A 127 2.31 -0.14 5.83
C VAL A 127 3.11 -1.22 5.11
N VAL A 128 4.42 -1.14 5.21
CA VAL A 128 5.36 -1.92 4.39
C VAL A 128 6.19 -2.84 5.27
N PRO A 129 5.98 -4.16 5.20
CA PRO A 129 6.82 -5.13 5.88
C PRO A 129 8.28 -5.06 5.46
N ARG A 130 9.17 -5.26 6.43
CA ARG A 130 10.62 -5.26 6.23
C ARG A 130 11.28 -6.45 6.89
N TRP A 131 12.34 -6.96 6.26
CA TRP A 131 13.18 -8.04 6.77
C TRP A 131 14.65 -7.65 6.70
N ASN A 132 15.43 -8.16 7.63
CA ASN A 132 16.88 -8.00 7.57
C ASN A 132 17.40 -8.59 6.26
N GLY A 133 18.13 -7.79 5.48
CA GLY A 133 18.64 -8.21 4.18
C GLY A 133 17.61 -8.19 3.03
N ASP A 134 16.44 -7.58 3.19
CA ASP A 134 15.44 -7.42 2.11
C ASP A 134 15.94 -6.52 0.95
N THR A 135 17.02 -5.79 1.18
CA THR A 135 17.73 -5.04 0.17
C THR A 135 19.03 -5.79 -0.19
N ASN A 136 19.14 -6.23 -1.43
CA ASN A 136 20.29 -6.96 -1.93
C ASN A 136 20.91 -6.27 -3.16
N PHE A 137 21.92 -6.88 -3.76
CA PHE A 137 22.60 -6.32 -4.94
C PHE A 137 21.66 -6.07 -6.13
N MET A 138 20.57 -6.81 -6.27
CA MET A 138 19.57 -6.60 -7.34
C MET A 138 18.91 -5.21 -7.24
N SER A 139 18.66 -4.72 -6.02
CA SER A 139 18.12 -3.37 -5.80
C SER A 139 19.12 -2.28 -6.17
N VAL A 140 20.42 -2.56 -5.96
CA VAL A 140 21.51 -1.60 -6.17
C VAL A 140 22.00 -1.61 -7.61
N THR A 141 22.22 -2.80 -8.18
CA THR A 141 22.78 -2.96 -9.54
C THR A 141 21.72 -3.01 -10.63
N ALA A 142 20.53 -3.52 -10.32
CA ALA A 142 19.45 -3.72 -11.29
C ALA A 142 18.20 -2.88 -11.00
N SER A 143 18.19 -2.04 -9.96
CA SER A 143 16.99 -1.29 -9.50
C SER A 143 15.74 -2.18 -9.41
N THR A 144 15.94 -3.48 -9.15
CA THR A 144 14.92 -4.53 -9.21
C THR A 144 14.66 -5.05 -7.81
N ARG A 145 13.38 -5.13 -7.43
CA ARG A 145 12.93 -5.82 -6.22
C ARG A 145 12.20 -7.08 -6.62
N VAL A 146 12.50 -8.17 -5.94
CA VAL A 146 11.77 -9.43 -6.10
C VAL A 146 10.64 -9.44 -5.10
N VAL A 147 9.39 -9.53 -5.60
CA VAL A 147 8.18 -9.72 -4.78
C VAL A 147 7.69 -11.13 -5.09
N PRO A 148 7.93 -12.11 -4.22
CA PRO A 148 7.67 -13.52 -4.52
C PRO A 148 6.19 -13.92 -4.43
N GLU A 149 5.32 -13.07 -3.87
CA GLU A 149 3.88 -13.36 -3.72
C GLU A 149 3.03 -12.51 -4.68
N VAL A 150 2.11 -13.14 -5.39
CA VAL A 150 1.11 -12.42 -6.19
C VAL A 150 -0.03 -11.89 -5.30
N PRO A 151 -0.71 -10.79 -5.67
CA PRO A 151 -1.73 -10.17 -4.83
C PRO A 151 -2.85 -11.11 -4.36
N SER A 152 -3.28 -12.07 -5.18
CA SER A 152 -4.32 -13.04 -4.82
C SER A 152 -3.91 -13.95 -3.65
N VAL A 153 -2.64 -14.36 -3.59
CA VAL A 153 -2.09 -15.16 -2.49
C VAL A 153 -2.03 -14.32 -1.21
N THR A 154 -1.57 -13.07 -1.32
CA THR A 154 -1.55 -12.13 -0.19
C THR A 154 -2.96 -11.84 0.34
N LEU A 155 -3.95 -11.66 -0.54
CA LEU A 155 -5.36 -11.48 -0.15
C LEU A 155 -5.90 -12.70 0.61
N ALA A 156 -5.71 -13.90 0.06
CA ALA A 156 -6.18 -15.14 0.69
C ALA A 156 -5.55 -15.34 2.09
N ARG A 157 -4.33 -14.87 2.29
CA ARG A 157 -3.65 -14.93 3.59
C ARG A 157 -4.17 -13.90 4.58
N LEU A 158 -4.37 -12.66 4.16
CA LEU A 158 -4.62 -11.54 5.08
C LEU A 158 -6.10 -11.32 5.40
N ARG A 159 -7.02 -11.50 4.45
CA ARG A 159 -8.46 -11.28 4.68
C ARG A 159 -9.02 -12.02 5.90
N PRO A 160 -8.74 -13.32 6.11
CA PRO A 160 -9.24 -14.03 7.29
C PRO A 160 -8.75 -13.40 8.59
N LEU A 161 -7.47 -12.98 8.65
CA LEU A 161 -6.87 -12.41 9.86
C LEU A 161 -7.47 -11.05 10.24
N PHE A 162 -7.95 -10.29 9.25
CA PHE A 162 -8.71 -9.07 9.51
C PHE A 162 -10.15 -9.35 9.95
N SER A 163 -10.72 -10.50 9.61
CA SER A 163 -12.08 -10.88 10.03
C SER A 163 -12.11 -11.42 11.46
N GLU A 164 -11.11 -12.19 11.88
CA GLU A 164 -11.04 -12.87 13.19
C GLU A 164 -10.79 -11.92 14.38
N GLY A 165 -10.45 -10.68 14.17
CA GLY A 165 -10.12 -9.70 15.21
C GLY A 165 -11.09 -8.54 15.33
N SER A 166 -12.33 -8.64 14.85
CA SER A 166 -13.38 -7.67 15.17
C SER A 166 -13.82 -7.83 16.61
N PRO A 167 -13.87 -6.74 17.42
CA PRO A 167 -14.31 -6.80 18.83
C PRO A 167 -15.76 -7.21 18.95
#